data_4a167ddf301249f030a3792c85d8e351
#
_entry.id   4a167ddf301249f030a3792c85d8e351
#
_cell.length_a   1.000
_cell.length_b   1.000
_cell.length_c   1.000
_cell.angle_alpha   90.00
_cell.angle_beta   90.00
_cell.angle_gamma   90.00
#
_symmetry.space_group_name_H-M   'P 1'
#
loop_
_entity.id
_entity.type
_entity.pdbx_description
1 polymer ?
#
loop_
_entity_poly.entity_id
_entity_poly.type
_entity_poly.pdbx_seq_one_letter_code
_entity_poly.pdbx_strand_id
1 'polypeptide(L)'
;MDDPDVAGAEQRWGDTEAWAQSQARTGRCTKADWLAIRAETDDLERRFAAALADGAPADGDRAMDLAEEHRQQITRRYYDCPPELHAALGRMYTDDERFTAYHERVAPGLAAYVGTACQANAARQG
;
A
#
# COMPACT_ATOMS: atom_id res chain seq x y z
N MET A 1 -11.49 13.96 6.58
CA MET A 1 -11.61 12.52 6.87
C MET A 1 -10.33 12.06 7.55
N ASP A 2 -10.45 11.54 8.75
CA ASP A 2 -9.29 11.16 9.54
C ASP A 2 -8.86 9.73 9.21
N ASP A 3 -8.23 9.58 8.05
CA ASP A 3 -7.64 8.32 7.65
C ASP A 3 -6.27 8.19 8.36
N PRO A 4 -6.04 7.14 9.16
CA PRO A 4 -4.75 6.94 9.82
C PRO A 4 -3.57 6.90 8.84
N ASP A 5 -3.79 6.39 7.62
CA ASP A 5 -2.76 6.36 6.59
C ASP A 5 -2.34 7.77 6.17
N VAL A 6 -3.30 8.69 6.02
CA VAL A 6 -3.02 10.08 5.65
C VAL A 6 -2.22 10.78 6.75
N ALA A 7 -2.67 10.67 8.00
CA ALA A 7 -1.97 11.30 9.13
C ALA A 7 -0.56 10.74 9.32
N GLY A 8 -0.41 9.41 9.23
CA GLY A 8 0.89 8.76 9.35
C GLY A 8 1.83 9.13 8.22
N ALA A 9 1.32 9.19 7.00
CA ALA A 9 2.11 9.57 5.82
C ALA A 9 2.59 11.02 5.93
N GLU A 10 1.73 11.94 6.38
CA GLU A 10 2.11 13.33 6.56
C GLU A 10 3.27 13.48 7.54
N GLN A 11 3.25 12.76 8.66
CA GLN A 11 4.32 12.79 9.66
C GLN A 11 5.64 12.30 9.11
N ARG A 12 5.62 11.29 8.24
CA ARG A 12 6.84 10.70 7.68
C ARG A 12 7.31 11.38 6.40
N TRP A 13 6.39 11.83 5.56
CA TRP A 13 6.66 12.21 4.17
C TRP A 13 6.28 13.65 3.83
N GLY A 14 5.78 14.43 4.82
CA GLY A 14 5.22 15.77 4.59
C GLY A 14 6.14 16.74 3.86
N ASP A 15 7.47 16.60 4.00
CA ASP A 15 8.45 17.46 3.34
C ASP A 15 8.98 16.89 2.04
N THR A 16 8.44 15.77 1.55
CA THR A 16 8.94 15.11 0.35
C THR A 16 8.18 15.52 -0.90
N GLU A 17 8.82 15.35 -2.06
CA GLU A 17 8.17 15.53 -3.35
C GLU A 17 7.01 14.57 -3.54
N ALA A 18 7.12 13.34 -3.04
CA ALA A 18 6.04 12.36 -3.09
C ALA A 18 4.79 12.88 -2.38
N TRP A 19 4.94 13.52 -1.23
CA TRP A 19 3.82 14.13 -0.52
C TRP A 19 3.19 15.25 -1.35
N ALA A 20 4.00 16.12 -1.96
CA ALA A 20 3.51 17.20 -2.81
C ALA A 20 2.74 16.65 -4.02
N GLN A 21 3.24 15.60 -4.67
CA GLN A 21 2.55 14.92 -5.77
C GLN A 21 1.21 14.34 -5.30
N SER A 22 1.20 13.70 -4.13
CA SER A 22 -0.01 13.14 -3.55
C SER A 22 -1.07 14.22 -3.32
N GLN A 23 -0.67 15.36 -2.73
CA GLN A 23 -1.59 16.47 -2.51
C GLN A 23 -2.14 17.01 -3.84
N ALA A 24 -1.29 17.15 -4.84
CA ALA A 24 -1.71 17.65 -6.16
C ALA A 24 -2.69 16.69 -6.84
N ARG A 25 -2.40 15.40 -6.82
CA ARG A 25 -3.24 14.38 -7.46
C ARG A 25 -4.56 14.18 -6.74
N THR A 26 -4.54 14.07 -5.41
CA THR A 26 -5.76 13.88 -4.62
C THR A 26 -6.62 15.12 -4.57
N GLY A 27 -6.01 16.31 -4.68
CA GLY A 27 -6.75 17.57 -4.74
C GLY A 27 -7.64 17.71 -5.98
N ARG A 28 -7.41 16.89 -7.02
CA ARG A 28 -8.22 16.88 -8.23
C ARG A 28 -9.31 15.80 -8.22
N CYS A 29 -9.34 14.96 -7.17
CA CYS A 29 -10.28 13.85 -7.10
C CYS A 29 -11.70 14.33 -6.88
N THR A 30 -12.61 13.81 -7.69
CA THR A 30 -14.06 13.95 -7.50
C THR A 30 -14.55 12.88 -6.53
N LYS A 31 -15.81 12.95 -6.13
CA LYS A 31 -16.42 11.89 -5.32
C LYS A 31 -16.36 10.54 -6.04
N ALA A 32 -16.60 10.54 -7.37
CA ALA A 32 -16.53 9.32 -8.17
C ALA A 32 -15.11 8.75 -8.16
N ASP A 33 -14.08 9.59 -8.25
CA ASP A 33 -12.68 9.17 -8.18
C ASP A 33 -12.37 8.51 -6.83
N TRP A 34 -12.82 9.11 -5.72
CA TRP A 34 -12.60 8.55 -4.39
C TRP A 34 -13.30 7.20 -4.22
N LEU A 35 -14.50 7.04 -4.77
CA LEU A 35 -15.21 5.76 -4.74
C LEU A 35 -14.46 4.69 -5.54
N ALA A 36 -13.90 5.07 -6.69
CA ALA A 36 -13.09 4.15 -7.50
C ALA A 36 -11.82 3.73 -6.77
N ILE A 37 -11.12 4.67 -6.14
CA ILE A 37 -9.91 4.39 -5.35
C ILE A 37 -10.24 3.43 -4.21
N ARG A 38 -11.34 3.66 -3.50
CA ARG A 38 -11.78 2.80 -2.41
C ARG A 38 -12.06 1.39 -2.89
N ALA A 39 -12.74 1.25 -4.02
CA ALA A 39 -13.05 -0.05 -4.61
C ALA A 39 -11.77 -0.80 -5.01
N GLU A 40 -10.80 -0.10 -5.59
CA GLU A 40 -9.49 -0.68 -5.94
C GLU A 40 -8.76 -1.17 -4.70
N THR A 41 -8.74 -0.35 -3.65
CA THR A 41 -8.07 -0.68 -2.39
C THR A 41 -8.72 -1.89 -1.72
N ASP A 42 -10.05 -1.90 -1.64
CA ASP A 42 -10.78 -3.01 -1.05
C ASP A 42 -10.55 -4.32 -1.81
N ASP A 43 -10.48 -4.25 -3.14
CA ASP A 43 -10.21 -5.40 -3.99
C ASP A 43 -8.80 -5.96 -3.74
N LEU A 44 -7.79 -5.09 -3.69
CA LEU A 44 -6.41 -5.50 -3.39
C LEU A 44 -6.31 -6.14 -2.01
N GLU A 45 -6.93 -5.54 -1.00
CA GLU A 45 -6.93 -6.08 0.36
C GLU A 45 -7.56 -7.47 0.41
N ARG A 46 -8.69 -7.66 -0.27
CA ARG A 46 -9.34 -8.98 -0.34
C ARG A 46 -8.46 -10.02 -1.01
N ARG A 47 -7.78 -9.65 -2.08
CA ARG A 47 -6.91 -10.58 -2.81
C ARG A 47 -5.66 -10.92 -2.00
N PHE A 48 -5.07 -9.96 -1.29
CA PHE A 48 -3.98 -10.23 -0.36
C PHE A 48 -4.44 -11.15 0.76
N ALA A 49 -5.60 -10.90 1.35
CA ALA A 49 -6.15 -11.73 2.42
C ALA A 49 -6.43 -13.15 1.91
N ALA A 50 -6.94 -13.29 0.68
CA ALA A 50 -7.18 -14.60 0.07
C ALA A 50 -5.86 -15.35 -0.16
N ALA A 51 -4.83 -14.67 -0.63
CA ALA A 51 -3.52 -15.28 -0.82
C ALA A 51 -2.93 -15.77 0.51
N LEU A 52 -3.07 -14.96 1.56
CA LEU A 52 -2.64 -15.35 2.91
C LEU A 52 -3.41 -16.59 3.40
N ALA A 53 -4.74 -16.59 3.25
CA ALA A 53 -5.57 -17.71 3.67
C ALA A 53 -5.26 -19.00 2.90
N ASP A 54 -4.91 -18.88 1.62
CA ASP A 54 -4.56 -20.01 0.76
C ASP A 54 -3.15 -20.52 1.02
N GLY A 55 -2.39 -19.90 1.91
CA GLY A 55 -1.02 -20.30 2.22
C GLY A 55 0.00 -19.93 1.15
N ALA A 56 -0.33 -18.98 0.24
CA ALA A 56 0.61 -18.52 -0.76
C ALA A 56 1.78 -17.79 -0.06
N PRO A 57 3.05 -18.10 -0.43
CA PRO A 57 4.18 -17.42 0.21
C PRO A 57 4.15 -15.92 -0.02
N ALA A 58 4.47 -15.13 1.02
CA ALA A 58 4.50 -13.68 0.93
C ALA A 58 5.57 -13.18 -0.05
N ASP A 59 6.63 -13.96 -0.25
CA ASP A 59 7.69 -13.70 -1.21
C ASP A 59 7.55 -14.51 -2.51
N GLY A 60 6.38 -15.09 -2.74
CA GLY A 60 6.07 -15.84 -3.95
C GLY A 60 5.44 -14.97 -5.02
N ASP A 61 5.31 -15.52 -6.22
CA ASP A 61 4.84 -14.78 -7.41
C ASP A 61 3.47 -14.15 -7.21
N ARG A 62 2.53 -14.90 -6.62
CA ARG A 62 1.16 -14.40 -6.40
C ARG A 62 1.15 -13.14 -5.54
N ALA A 63 1.87 -13.17 -4.41
CA ALA A 63 1.94 -12.04 -3.50
C ALA A 63 2.71 -10.88 -4.11
N MET A 64 3.82 -11.15 -4.79
CA MET A 64 4.61 -10.11 -5.46
C MET A 64 3.83 -9.43 -6.58
N ASP A 65 3.02 -10.18 -7.33
CA ASP A 65 2.17 -9.60 -8.39
C ASP A 65 1.11 -8.67 -7.79
N LEU A 66 0.53 -9.05 -6.65
CA LEU A 66 -0.41 -8.18 -5.92
C LEU A 66 0.30 -6.92 -5.42
N ALA A 67 1.53 -7.07 -4.93
CA ALA A 67 2.33 -5.91 -4.50
C ALA A 67 2.62 -4.98 -5.66
N GLU A 68 2.90 -5.51 -6.85
CA GLU A 68 3.10 -4.68 -8.04
C GLU A 68 1.83 -3.92 -8.43
N GLU A 69 0.67 -4.56 -8.38
CA GLU A 69 -0.60 -3.87 -8.61
C GLU A 69 -0.81 -2.75 -7.60
N HIS A 70 -0.45 -2.97 -6.34
CA HIS A 70 -0.52 -1.95 -5.30
C HIS A 70 0.41 -0.78 -5.58
N ARG A 71 1.65 -1.06 -5.99
CA ARG A 71 2.62 -0.03 -6.38
C ARG A 71 2.10 0.81 -7.55
N GLN A 72 1.51 0.16 -8.55
CA GLN A 72 0.92 0.84 -9.70
C GLN A 72 -0.29 1.69 -9.32
N GLN A 73 -1.10 1.24 -8.37
CA GLN A 73 -2.21 2.05 -7.83
C GLN A 73 -1.69 3.33 -7.19
N ILE A 74 -0.65 3.23 -6.35
CA ILE A 74 -0.04 4.40 -5.70
C ILE A 74 0.45 5.38 -6.76
N THR A 75 1.15 4.87 -7.79
CA THR A 75 1.69 5.69 -8.86
C THR A 75 0.60 6.43 -9.63
N ARG A 76 -0.52 5.78 -9.91
CA ARG A 76 -1.62 6.42 -10.63
C ARG A 76 -2.38 7.44 -9.79
N ARG A 77 -2.58 7.13 -8.51
CA ARG A 77 -3.54 7.88 -7.67
C ARG A 77 -2.91 8.93 -6.77
N TYR A 78 -1.67 8.70 -6.34
CA TYR A 78 -1.05 9.55 -5.32
C TYR A 78 0.26 10.18 -5.77
N TYR A 79 1.30 9.39 -5.99
CA TYR A 79 2.64 9.88 -6.36
C TYR A 79 3.43 8.79 -7.07
N ASP A 80 4.48 9.19 -7.77
CA ASP A 80 5.37 8.23 -8.42
C ASP A 80 6.05 7.37 -7.35
N CYS A 81 5.79 6.07 -7.38
CA CYS A 81 6.26 5.13 -6.38
C CYS A 81 7.22 4.12 -7.01
N PRO A 82 8.54 4.40 -6.99
CA PRO A 82 9.50 3.41 -7.46
C PRO A 82 9.59 2.22 -6.52
N PRO A 83 10.14 1.07 -6.97
CA PRO A 83 10.20 -0.13 -6.15
C PRO A 83 10.84 0.06 -4.78
N GLU A 84 11.93 0.81 -4.69
CA GLU A 84 12.62 1.04 -3.41
C GLU A 84 11.75 1.84 -2.42
N LEU A 85 10.94 2.77 -2.91
CA LEU A 85 9.99 3.49 -2.04
C LEU A 85 8.88 2.56 -1.58
N HIS A 86 8.40 1.69 -2.46
CA HIS A 86 7.37 0.70 -2.12
C HIS A 86 7.88 -0.28 -1.04
N ALA A 87 9.15 -0.68 -1.13
CA ALA A 87 9.77 -1.50 -0.09
C ALA A 87 9.80 -0.79 1.26
N ALA A 88 10.11 0.51 1.25
CA ALA A 88 10.10 1.33 2.48
C ALA A 88 8.70 1.42 3.08
N LEU A 89 7.67 1.57 2.26
CA LEU A 89 6.28 1.53 2.72
C LEU A 89 5.94 0.18 3.33
N GLY A 90 6.40 -0.91 2.71
CA GLY A 90 6.19 -2.26 3.24
C GLY A 90 6.79 -2.45 4.63
N ARG A 91 7.98 -1.90 4.87
CA ARG A 91 8.59 -1.91 6.21
C ARG A 91 7.77 -1.09 7.20
N MET A 92 7.26 0.06 6.78
CA MET A 92 6.42 0.92 7.61
C MET A 92 5.14 0.21 8.07
N TYR A 93 4.59 -0.67 7.26
CA TYR A 93 3.36 -1.40 7.58
C TYR A 93 3.51 -2.30 8.82
N THR A 94 4.74 -2.73 9.15
CA THR A 94 5.01 -3.51 10.36
C THR A 94 5.66 -2.69 11.46
N ASP A 95 6.35 -1.61 11.12
CA ASP A 95 7.06 -0.79 12.09
C ASP A 95 6.18 0.27 12.76
N ASP A 96 5.12 0.70 12.10
CA ASP A 96 4.19 1.72 12.61
C ASP A 96 2.88 1.04 13.02
N GLU A 97 2.54 1.12 14.31
CA GLU A 97 1.35 0.46 14.87
C GLU A 97 0.05 0.84 14.14
N ARG A 98 -0.05 2.08 13.67
CA ARG A 98 -1.26 2.55 12.98
C ARG A 98 -1.47 1.80 11.67
N PHE A 99 -0.41 1.56 10.92
CA PHE A 99 -0.47 0.82 9.66
C PHE A 99 -0.65 -0.67 9.90
N THR A 100 -0.03 -1.20 10.93
CA THR A 100 -0.23 -2.59 11.34
C THR A 100 -1.70 -2.82 11.68
N ALA A 101 -2.29 -1.97 12.52
CA ALA A 101 -3.69 -2.09 12.92
C ALA A 101 -4.63 -1.99 11.71
N TYR A 102 -4.33 -1.10 10.77
CA TYR A 102 -5.11 -0.95 9.56
C TYR A 102 -5.21 -2.25 8.76
N HIS A 103 -4.09 -2.93 8.57
CA HIS A 103 -4.06 -4.19 7.82
C HIS A 103 -4.66 -5.35 8.63
N GLU A 104 -4.39 -5.39 9.94
CA GLU A 104 -4.88 -6.47 10.80
C GLU A 104 -6.40 -6.47 10.94
N ARG A 105 -7.07 -5.34 10.72
CA ARG A 105 -8.54 -5.31 10.70
C ARG A 105 -9.15 -6.14 9.58
N VAL A 106 -8.40 -6.38 8.51
CA VAL A 106 -8.84 -7.18 7.37
C VAL A 106 -8.61 -8.67 7.65
N ALA A 107 -7.40 -9.01 8.09
CA ALA A 107 -7.04 -10.40 8.43
C ALA A 107 -5.82 -10.42 9.35
N PRO A 108 -5.77 -11.31 10.35
CA PRO A 108 -4.60 -11.46 11.19
C PRO A 108 -3.36 -11.84 10.36
N GLY A 109 -2.25 -11.16 10.59
CA GLY A 109 -1.00 -11.40 9.88
C GLY A 109 -0.88 -10.68 8.55
N LEU A 110 -1.89 -9.94 8.13
CA LEU A 110 -1.90 -9.31 6.81
C LEU A 110 -0.83 -8.21 6.69
N ALA A 111 -0.58 -7.43 7.75
CA ALA A 111 0.43 -6.38 7.71
C ALA A 111 1.80 -6.93 7.35
N ALA A 112 2.23 -8.00 8.02
CA ALA A 112 3.51 -8.65 7.74
C ALA A 112 3.54 -9.27 6.34
N TYR A 113 2.43 -9.88 5.93
CA TYR A 113 2.29 -10.49 4.61
C TYR A 113 2.47 -9.46 3.49
N VAL A 114 1.73 -8.37 3.55
CA VAL A 114 1.81 -7.29 2.56
C VAL A 114 3.19 -6.64 2.57
N GLY A 115 3.73 -6.37 3.76
CA GLY A 115 5.06 -5.77 3.91
C GLY A 115 6.15 -6.62 3.27
N THR A 116 6.13 -7.93 3.51
CA THR A 116 7.08 -8.87 2.90
C THR A 116 6.92 -8.90 1.38
N ALA A 117 5.68 -8.93 0.90
CA ALA A 117 5.41 -8.95 -0.55
C ALA A 117 5.95 -7.69 -1.24
N CYS A 118 5.79 -6.52 -0.63
CA CYS A 118 6.31 -5.26 -1.18
C CYS A 118 7.83 -5.29 -1.27
N GLN A 119 8.50 -5.77 -0.23
CA GLN A 119 9.96 -5.85 -0.19
C GLN A 119 10.49 -6.89 -1.19
N ALA A 120 9.85 -8.05 -1.28
CA ALA A 120 10.22 -9.10 -2.23
C ALA A 120 10.02 -8.64 -3.67
N ASN A 121 8.91 -7.96 -3.95
CA ASN A 121 8.64 -7.42 -5.28
C ASN A 121 9.70 -6.38 -5.69
N ALA A 122 10.09 -5.51 -4.78
CA ALA A 122 11.15 -4.53 -5.03
C ALA A 122 12.48 -5.23 -5.34
N ALA A 123 12.81 -6.28 -4.58
CA ALA A 123 14.06 -7.03 -4.77
C ALA A 123 14.11 -7.72 -6.13
N ARG A 124 12.99 -8.28 -6.62
CA ARG A 124 12.97 -8.95 -7.94
C ARG A 124 13.10 -7.98 -9.10
N GLN A 125 12.77 -6.69 -8.89
CA GLN A 125 12.83 -5.67 -9.93
C GLN A 125 14.19 -4.97 -9.98
N GLY A 126 14.91 -5.02 -8.89
CA GLY A 126 16.21 -4.39 -8.76
C GLY A 126 17.32 -5.35 -9.05
#